data_417c7d5041daad0e17a0464881acf140
#
_entry.id   417c7d5041daad0e17a0464881acf140
#
_cell.length_a   1.000
_cell.length_b   1.000
_cell.length_c   1.000
_cell.angle_alpha   90.00
_cell.angle_beta   90.00
_cell.angle_gamma   90.00
#
_symmetry.space_group_name_H-M   'P 1'
#
loop_
_entity.id
_entity.type
_entity.pdbx_description
1 polymer ?
#
loop_
_entity_poly.entity_id
_entity_poly.type
_entity_poly.pdbx_seq_one_letter_code
_entity_poly.pdbx_strand_id
1 'polypeptide(L)'
;MFQGLIWVGLALSLLLALDRIFSSDFDDGNLDIILRMEISYDKIYLSKLLSVWITYCLPIVIIVPLISTVFNLTINETIFITVNLFCGSFGMTATAIAINALLMGLKRMIYLKSIIIIPLYIPFMIFGVEQGSWPVLSALSMIAVVIASFATSYGLRLYGE
;
A
#
# COMPACT_ATOMS: atom_id res chain seq x y z
N MET A 1 -15.64 16.59 -0.40
CA MET A 1 -14.67 16.88 -1.49
C MET A 1 -13.22 16.72 -1.03
N PHE A 2 -12.81 17.31 0.10
CA PHE A 2 -11.46 17.21 0.67
C PHE A 2 -11.00 15.76 0.91
N GLN A 3 -11.83 14.91 1.50
CA GLN A 3 -11.53 13.51 1.77
C GLN A 3 -11.16 12.73 0.51
N GLY A 4 -11.95 12.87 -0.56
CA GLY A 4 -11.68 12.20 -1.83
C GLY A 4 -10.34 12.59 -2.45
N LEU A 5 -9.94 13.86 -2.34
CA LEU A 5 -8.65 14.33 -2.83
C LEU A 5 -7.47 13.68 -2.09
N ILE A 6 -7.59 13.50 -0.77
CA ILE A 6 -6.56 12.83 0.03
C ILE A 6 -6.41 11.36 -0.41
N TRP A 7 -7.53 10.65 -0.59
CA TRP A 7 -7.50 9.25 -1.03
C TRP A 7 -6.91 9.09 -2.43
N VAL A 8 -7.25 9.98 -3.36
CA VAL A 8 -6.64 10.01 -4.69
C VAL A 8 -5.15 10.31 -4.60
N GLY A 9 -4.74 11.28 -3.78
CA GLY A 9 -3.34 11.60 -3.55
C GLY A 9 -2.55 10.42 -2.98
N LEU A 10 -3.13 9.69 -2.01
CA LEU A 10 -2.55 8.47 -1.44
C LEU A 10 -2.39 7.37 -2.52
N ALA A 11 -3.44 7.15 -3.31
CA ALA A 11 -3.41 6.17 -4.39
C ALA A 11 -2.33 6.49 -5.43
N LEU A 12 -2.23 7.75 -5.85
CA LEU A 12 -1.20 8.20 -6.80
C LEU A 12 0.21 8.07 -6.20
N SER A 13 0.40 8.42 -4.92
CA SER A 13 1.67 8.25 -4.23
C SER A 13 2.12 6.79 -4.23
N LEU A 14 1.23 5.85 -3.91
CA LEU A 14 1.51 4.42 -3.94
C LEU A 14 1.73 3.90 -5.36
N LEU A 15 1.01 4.39 -6.36
CA LEU A 15 1.24 4.02 -7.77
C LEU A 15 2.65 4.45 -8.24
N LEU A 16 3.11 5.63 -7.84
CA LEU A 16 4.47 6.09 -8.14
C LEU A 16 5.54 5.29 -7.40
N ALA A 17 5.20 4.78 -6.20
CA ALA A 17 6.09 3.91 -5.42
C ALA A 17 6.27 2.53 -6.04
N LEU A 18 5.31 2.04 -6.84
CA LEU A 18 5.31 0.68 -7.40
C LEU A 18 6.60 0.32 -8.12
N ASP A 19 7.15 1.26 -8.87
CA ASP A 19 8.35 1.02 -9.67
C ASP A 19 9.59 0.83 -8.80
N ARG A 20 9.56 1.32 -7.56
CA ARG A 20 10.70 1.30 -6.65
C ARG A 20 10.64 0.19 -5.60
N ILE A 21 9.48 -0.47 -5.42
CA ILE A 21 9.28 -1.44 -4.31
C ILE A 21 10.24 -2.63 -4.42
N PHE A 22 10.40 -3.20 -5.60
CA PHE A 22 11.29 -4.33 -5.85
C PHE A 22 12.29 -4.11 -6.97
N SER A 23 12.11 -3.09 -7.83
CA SER A 23 12.98 -2.87 -8.98
C SER A 23 14.40 -2.49 -8.55
N SER A 24 14.56 -1.66 -7.52
CA SER A 24 15.89 -1.33 -7.00
C SER A 24 16.63 -2.56 -6.45
N ASP A 25 15.95 -3.42 -5.69
CA ASP A 25 16.56 -4.63 -5.14
C ASP A 25 16.88 -5.67 -6.22
N PHE A 26 16.10 -5.68 -7.29
CA PHE A 26 16.30 -6.55 -8.43
C PHE A 26 17.47 -6.08 -9.31
N ASP A 27 17.53 -4.78 -9.62
CA ASP A 27 18.55 -4.21 -10.49
C ASP A 27 19.94 -4.18 -9.80
N ASP A 28 19.98 -4.04 -8.47
CA ASP A 28 21.20 -4.08 -7.66
C ASP A 28 21.68 -5.52 -7.34
N GLY A 29 20.93 -6.57 -7.76
CA GLY A 29 21.23 -7.97 -7.42
C GLY A 29 21.03 -8.35 -5.96
N ASN A 30 20.55 -7.42 -5.14
CA ASN A 30 20.29 -7.64 -3.71
C ASN A 30 19.17 -8.66 -3.48
N LEU A 31 18.25 -8.79 -4.43
CA LEU A 31 17.14 -9.75 -4.33
C LEU A 31 17.66 -11.20 -4.30
N ASP A 32 18.66 -11.52 -5.13
CA ASP A 32 19.27 -12.86 -5.14
C ASP A 32 19.98 -13.16 -3.81
N ILE A 33 20.56 -12.14 -3.19
CA ILE A 33 21.20 -12.27 -1.88
C ILE A 33 20.14 -12.51 -0.80
N ILE A 34 19.05 -11.74 -0.82
CA ILE A 34 17.94 -11.86 0.15
C ILE A 34 17.24 -13.22 0.00
N LEU A 35 17.06 -13.73 -1.22
CA LEU A 35 16.45 -15.04 -1.47
C LEU A 35 17.36 -16.21 -1.08
N ARG A 36 18.68 -16.04 -1.11
CA ARG A 36 19.67 -17.04 -0.65
C ARG A 36 19.85 -17.03 0.87
N MET A 37 19.49 -15.93 1.55
CA MET A 37 19.40 -15.92 2.99
C MET A 37 18.20 -16.79 3.40
N GLU A 38 18.37 -17.68 4.39
CA GLU A 38 17.29 -18.52 4.95
C GLU A 38 16.25 -17.68 5.74
N ILE A 39 15.84 -16.56 5.16
CA ILE A 39 14.84 -15.66 5.74
C ILE A 39 13.47 -16.06 5.21
N SER A 40 12.48 -16.24 6.11
CA SER A 40 11.11 -16.53 5.69
C SER A 40 10.54 -15.39 4.82
N TYR A 41 9.86 -15.76 3.74
CA TYR A 41 9.25 -14.79 2.82
C TYR A 41 8.28 -13.82 3.51
N ASP A 42 7.62 -14.27 4.60
CA ASP A 42 6.74 -13.42 5.40
C ASP A 42 7.48 -12.27 6.08
N LYS A 43 8.72 -12.49 6.53
CA LYS A 43 9.56 -11.42 7.11
C LYS A 43 9.97 -10.41 6.05
N ILE A 44 10.28 -10.86 4.83
CA ILE A 44 10.60 -9.98 3.71
C ILE A 44 9.37 -9.13 3.37
N TYR A 45 8.19 -9.75 3.29
CA TYR A 45 6.93 -9.05 3.04
C TYR A 45 6.66 -7.98 4.10
N LEU A 46 6.71 -8.34 5.40
CA LEU A 46 6.45 -7.39 6.49
C LEU A 46 7.45 -6.23 6.52
N SER A 47 8.71 -6.51 6.28
CA SER A 47 9.74 -5.48 6.19
C SER A 47 9.45 -4.48 5.06
N LYS A 48 9.08 -4.98 3.87
CA LYS A 48 8.71 -4.15 2.73
C LYS A 48 7.41 -3.39 2.99
N LEU A 49 6.41 -4.03 3.61
CA LEU A 49 5.14 -3.38 3.97
C LEU A 49 5.38 -2.16 4.86
N LEU A 50 6.14 -2.35 5.94
CA LEU A 50 6.46 -1.27 6.87
C LEU A 50 7.30 -0.18 6.20
N SER A 51 8.33 -0.55 5.43
CA SER A 51 9.20 0.41 4.75
C SER A 51 8.42 1.29 3.77
N VAL A 52 7.60 0.68 2.90
CA VAL A 52 6.79 1.41 1.92
C VAL A 52 5.73 2.25 2.62
N TRP A 53 5.06 1.70 3.65
CA TRP A 53 4.04 2.43 4.38
C TRP A 53 4.61 3.66 5.10
N ILE A 54 5.74 3.52 5.80
CA ILE A 54 6.41 4.63 6.49
C ILE A 54 6.86 5.70 5.49
N THR A 55 7.37 5.30 4.33
CA THR A 55 7.92 6.24 3.35
C THR A 55 6.83 7.02 2.61
N TYR A 56 5.73 6.36 2.21
CA TYR A 56 4.75 6.96 1.31
C TYR A 56 3.42 7.30 1.99
N CYS A 57 2.97 6.51 2.96
CA CYS A 57 1.67 6.72 3.59
C CYS A 57 1.75 7.57 4.87
N LEU A 58 2.73 7.30 5.72
CA LEU A 58 2.87 7.97 7.01
C LEU A 58 2.99 9.50 6.88
N PRO A 59 3.76 10.08 5.94
CA PRO A 59 3.81 11.53 5.76
C PRO A 59 2.43 12.13 5.45
N ILE A 60 1.62 11.45 4.62
CA ILE A 60 0.27 11.89 4.27
C ILE A 60 -0.62 11.85 5.52
N VAL A 61 -0.57 10.77 6.30
CA VAL A 61 -1.35 10.63 7.54
C VAL A 61 -1.00 11.72 8.56
N ILE A 62 0.27 12.11 8.67
CA ILE A 62 0.71 13.18 9.59
C ILE A 62 0.29 14.56 9.09
N ILE A 63 0.33 14.80 7.79
CA ILE A 63 0.01 16.11 7.21
C ILE A 63 -1.50 16.39 7.23
N VAL A 64 -2.35 15.37 7.13
CA VAL A 64 -3.81 15.53 7.07
C VAL A 64 -4.40 16.31 8.24
N PRO A 65 -4.08 16.07 9.51
CA PRO A 65 -4.57 16.88 10.63
C PRO A 65 -4.17 18.35 10.53
N LEU A 66 -2.97 18.64 10.00
CA LEU A 66 -2.50 20.02 9.83
C LEU A 66 -3.28 20.74 8.72
N ILE A 67 -3.53 20.06 7.60
CA ILE A 67 -4.28 20.62 6.49
C ILE A 67 -5.76 20.77 6.84
N SER A 68 -6.32 19.88 7.66
CA SER A 68 -7.73 19.96 8.08
C SER A 68 -8.09 21.25 8.80
N THR A 69 -7.13 21.86 9.50
CA THR A 69 -7.32 23.16 10.14
C THR A 69 -7.52 24.29 9.10
N VAL A 70 -6.83 24.21 7.96
CA VAL A 70 -6.97 25.18 6.86
C VAL A 70 -8.35 25.09 6.21
N PHE A 71 -8.94 23.90 6.17
CA PHE A 71 -10.26 23.65 5.63
C PHE A 71 -11.40 23.84 6.66
N ASN A 72 -11.08 24.35 7.87
CA ASN A 72 -12.04 24.57 8.96
C ASN A 72 -12.87 23.30 9.31
N LEU A 73 -12.26 22.13 9.23
CA LEU A 73 -12.90 20.89 9.64
C LEU A 73 -13.01 20.79 11.16
N THR A 74 -14.07 20.16 11.64
CA THR A 74 -14.22 19.89 13.07
C THR A 74 -13.19 18.87 13.54
N ILE A 75 -12.86 18.89 14.83
CA ILE A 75 -11.92 17.93 15.43
C ILE A 75 -12.38 16.48 15.17
N ASN A 76 -13.69 16.22 15.28
CA ASN A 76 -14.25 14.89 15.05
C ASN A 76 -14.06 14.43 13.61
N GLU A 77 -14.26 15.30 12.63
CA GLU A 77 -14.02 15.00 11.21
C GLU A 77 -12.54 14.74 10.93
N THR A 78 -11.66 15.53 11.53
CA THR A 78 -10.21 15.36 11.40
C THR A 78 -9.74 14.01 11.94
N ILE A 79 -10.17 13.64 13.14
CA ILE A 79 -9.85 12.34 13.75
C ILE A 79 -10.37 11.21 12.88
N PHE A 80 -11.60 11.34 12.41
CA PHE A 80 -12.23 10.34 11.55
C PHE A 80 -11.43 10.11 10.24
N ILE A 81 -11.09 11.18 9.53
CA ILE A 81 -10.30 11.11 8.29
C ILE A 81 -8.94 10.48 8.56
N THR A 82 -8.27 10.87 9.64
CA THR A 82 -6.93 10.38 9.97
C THR A 82 -6.96 8.89 10.31
N VAL A 83 -7.93 8.42 11.08
CA VAL A 83 -8.10 7.00 11.43
C VAL A 83 -8.41 6.16 10.20
N ASN A 84 -9.33 6.63 9.34
CA ASN A 84 -9.65 5.94 8.10
C ASN A 84 -8.42 5.83 7.17
N LEU A 85 -7.67 6.92 7.01
CA LEU A 85 -6.44 6.91 6.22
C LEU A 85 -5.42 5.95 6.80
N PHE A 86 -5.22 5.97 8.11
CA PHE A 86 -4.30 5.05 8.79
C PHE A 86 -4.68 3.60 8.50
N CYS A 87 -5.94 3.21 8.73
CA CYS A 87 -6.41 1.84 8.51
C CYS A 87 -6.34 1.43 7.03
N GLY A 88 -6.87 2.25 6.13
CA GLY A 88 -6.97 1.91 4.71
C GLY A 88 -5.65 1.93 3.97
N SER A 89 -4.71 2.79 4.39
CA SER A 89 -3.38 2.86 3.76
C SER A 89 -2.58 1.58 3.92
N PHE A 90 -2.74 0.83 5.01
CA PHE A 90 -2.13 -0.49 5.17
C PHE A 90 -2.62 -1.48 4.11
N GLY A 91 -3.94 -1.56 3.90
CA GLY A 91 -4.52 -2.43 2.89
C GLY A 91 -4.09 -2.08 1.47
N MET A 92 -4.07 -0.78 1.14
CA MET A 92 -3.59 -0.31 -0.17
C MET A 92 -2.10 -0.62 -0.38
N THR A 93 -1.27 -0.43 0.63
CA THR A 93 0.17 -0.76 0.55
C THR A 93 0.38 -2.26 0.40
N ALA A 94 -0.37 -3.07 1.15
CA ALA A 94 -0.31 -4.53 1.06
C ALA A 94 -0.65 -5.03 -0.36
N THR A 95 -1.74 -4.54 -0.95
CA THR A 95 -2.13 -4.90 -2.33
C THR A 95 -1.09 -4.45 -3.36
N ALA A 96 -0.50 -3.28 -3.18
CA ALA A 96 0.58 -2.78 -4.04
C ALA A 96 1.80 -3.71 -4.04
N ILE A 97 2.23 -4.17 -2.86
CA ILE A 97 3.37 -5.07 -2.71
C ILE A 97 3.09 -6.44 -3.33
N ALA A 98 1.89 -7.00 -3.08
CA ALA A 98 1.50 -8.29 -3.63
C ALA A 98 1.54 -8.30 -5.16
N ILE A 99 0.93 -7.30 -5.80
CA ILE A 99 0.91 -7.19 -7.26
C ILE A 99 2.32 -6.97 -7.81
N ASN A 100 3.13 -6.17 -7.11
CA ASN A 100 4.51 -5.96 -7.52
C ASN A 100 5.34 -7.23 -7.46
N ALA A 101 5.17 -8.06 -6.42
CA ALA A 101 5.84 -9.34 -6.28
C ALA A 101 5.40 -10.34 -7.37
N LEU A 102 4.10 -10.45 -7.64
CA LEU A 102 3.56 -11.34 -8.66
C LEU A 102 3.98 -10.96 -10.09
N LEU A 103 4.16 -9.66 -10.35
CA LEU A 103 4.50 -9.14 -11.67
C LEU A 103 5.98 -8.74 -11.80
N MET A 104 6.85 -9.23 -10.92
CA MET A 104 8.27 -8.86 -10.87
C MET A 104 9.01 -9.23 -12.16
N GLY A 105 8.67 -10.36 -12.83
CA GLY A 105 9.25 -10.78 -14.10
C GLY A 105 8.89 -9.96 -15.32
N LEU A 106 7.87 -9.16 -15.21
CA LEU A 106 7.36 -8.36 -16.32
C LEU A 106 7.99 -6.95 -16.29
N LYS A 107 9.32 -6.85 -16.39
CA LYS A 107 10.08 -5.59 -16.29
C LYS A 107 9.60 -4.45 -17.19
N ARG A 108 8.94 -4.74 -18.30
CA ARG A 108 8.49 -3.74 -19.29
C ARG A 108 7.02 -3.33 -19.16
N MET A 109 6.28 -3.87 -18.17
CA MET A 109 4.83 -3.66 -18.07
C MET A 109 4.41 -2.89 -16.82
N ILE A 110 5.07 -1.75 -16.55
CA ILE A 110 4.69 -0.82 -15.48
C ILE A 110 3.21 -0.44 -15.56
N TYR A 111 2.73 -0.15 -16.77
CA TYR A 111 1.33 0.17 -17.02
C TYR A 111 0.37 -0.97 -16.65
N LEU A 112 0.78 -2.23 -16.83
CA LEU A 112 -0.06 -3.38 -16.46
C LEU A 112 -0.27 -3.47 -14.95
N LYS A 113 0.78 -3.19 -14.17
CA LYS A 113 0.69 -3.15 -12.70
C LYS A 113 -0.32 -2.10 -12.25
N SER A 114 -0.24 -0.89 -12.81
CA SER A 114 -1.16 0.21 -12.48
C SER A 114 -2.61 -0.12 -12.85
N ILE A 115 -2.85 -0.72 -14.01
CA ILE A 115 -4.19 -1.11 -14.48
C ILE A 115 -4.83 -2.13 -13.52
N ILE A 116 -4.05 -3.06 -12.96
CA ILE A 116 -4.57 -4.08 -12.03
C ILE A 116 -4.81 -3.48 -10.65
N ILE A 117 -3.95 -2.57 -10.18
CA ILE A 117 -4.03 -2.00 -8.84
C ILE A 117 -5.16 -1.00 -8.69
N ILE A 118 -5.44 -0.18 -9.70
CA ILE A 118 -6.49 0.85 -9.64
C ILE A 118 -7.85 0.27 -9.22
N PRO A 119 -8.38 -0.80 -9.85
CA PRO A 119 -9.63 -1.41 -9.41
C PRO A 119 -9.60 -1.92 -7.97
N LEU A 120 -8.46 -2.42 -7.51
CA LEU A 120 -8.30 -2.92 -6.15
C LEU A 120 -8.26 -1.80 -5.09
N TYR A 121 -7.91 -0.58 -5.48
CA TYR A 121 -7.93 0.58 -4.59
C TYR A 121 -9.33 1.17 -4.42
N ILE A 122 -10.25 0.95 -5.39
CA ILE A 122 -11.61 1.49 -5.37
C ILE A 122 -12.35 1.18 -4.05
N PRO A 123 -12.41 -0.08 -3.56
CA PRO A 123 -13.12 -0.37 -2.32
C PRO A 123 -12.54 0.37 -1.12
N PHE A 124 -11.21 0.51 -1.02
CA PHE A 124 -10.58 1.27 0.06
C PHE A 124 -10.95 2.75 -0.02
N MET A 125 -11.03 3.32 -1.23
CA MET A 125 -11.40 4.72 -1.43
C MET A 125 -12.88 4.96 -1.10
N ILE A 126 -13.78 4.07 -1.50
CA ILE A 126 -15.23 4.19 -1.21
C ILE A 126 -15.47 4.17 0.29
N PHE A 127 -15.01 3.14 0.98
CA PHE A 127 -15.18 3.03 2.42
C PHE A 127 -14.34 4.06 3.20
N GLY A 128 -13.24 4.53 2.65
CA GLY A 128 -12.40 5.54 3.26
C GLY A 128 -13.04 6.92 3.36
N VAL A 129 -13.91 7.26 2.41
CA VAL A 129 -14.63 8.54 2.37
C VAL A 129 -15.92 8.49 3.19
N GLU A 130 -16.51 7.31 3.41
CA GLU A 130 -17.76 7.13 4.11
C GLU A 130 -17.59 7.27 5.63
N GLN A 131 -18.43 8.11 6.26
CA GLN A 131 -18.39 8.32 7.70
C GLN A 131 -18.85 7.08 8.46
N GLY A 132 -18.09 6.67 9.49
CA GLY A 132 -18.42 5.50 10.31
C GLY A 132 -17.97 4.16 9.74
N SER A 133 -17.31 4.13 8.60
CA SER A 133 -16.86 2.90 7.91
C SER A 133 -15.51 2.36 8.38
N TRP A 134 -14.88 2.98 9.39
CA TRP A 134 -13.58 2.54 9.90
C TRP A 134 -13.50 1.04 10.29
N PRO A 135 -14.57 0.39 10.83
CA PRO A 135 -14.50 -1.04 11.13
C PRO A 135 -14.47 -1.89 9.85
N VAL A 136 -15.26 -1.50 8.83
CA VAL A 136 -15.28 -2.18 7.53
C VAL A 136 -13.94 -2.00 6.83
N LEU A 137 -13.40 -0.79 6.85
CA LEU A 137 -12.12 -0.46 6.25
C LEU A 137 -10.96 -1.18 6.93
N SER A 138 -10.97 -1.28 8.27
CA SER A 138 -9.97 -2.03 9.01
C SER A 138 -10.04 -3.54 8.73
N ALA A 139 -11.24 -4.11 8.67
CA ALA A 139 -11.44 -5.51 8.29
C ALA A 139 -10.95 -5.78 6.86
N LEU A 140 -11.31 -4.91 5.91
CA LEU A 140 -10.84 -5.01 4.52
C LEU A 140 -9.33 -4.95 4.44
N SER A 141 -8.70 -4.05 5.19
CA SER A 141 -7.24 -3.89 5.23
C SER A 141 -6.55 -5.12 5.84
N MET A 142 -7.10 -5.70 6.92
CA MET A 142 -6.58 -6.92 7.51
C MET A 142 -6.64 -8.10 6.53
N ILE A 143 -7.77 -8.27 5.84
CA ILE A 143 -7.92 -9.31 4.81
C ILE A 143 -6.91 -9.09 3.69
N ALA A 144 -6.75 -7.84 3.22
CA ALA A 144 -5.79 -7.50 2.19
C ALA A 144 -4.34 -7.82 2.61
N VAL A 145 -3.95 -7.49 3.85
CA VAL A 145 -2.60 -7.79 4.39
C VAL A 145 -2.33 -9.30 4.41
N VAL A 146 -3.31 -10.11 4.86
CA VAL A 146 -3.16 -11.56 4.90
C VAL A 146 -3.05 -12.15 3.49
N ILE A 147 -3.95 -11.79 2.59
CA ILE A 147 -3.92 -12.26 1.19
C ILE A 147 -2.61 -11.83 0.51
N ALA A 148 -2.17 -10.60 0.75
CA ALA A 148 -0.94 -10.06 0.18
C ALA A 148 0.31 -10.79 0.68
N SER A 149 0.34 -11.26 1.93
CA SER A 149 1.43 -12.08 2.46
C SER A 149 1.59 -13.38 1.65
N PHE A 150 0.48 -14.10 1.43
CA PHE A 150 0.49 -15.33 0.62
C PHE A 150 0.87 -15.06 -0.84
N ALA A 151 0.29 -14.03 -1.44
CA ALA A 151 0.57 -13.66 -2.83
C ALA A 151 2.04 -13.25 -3.03
N THR A 152 2.61 -12.48 -2.09
CA THR A 152 4.02 -12.08 -2.15
C THR A 152 4.94 -13.28 -1.95
N SER A 153 4.64 -14.15 -0.99
CA SER A 153 5.41 -15.37 -0.76
C SER A 153 5.42 -16.29 -1.97
N TYR A 154 4.28 -16.42 -2.66
CA TYR A 154 4.17 -17.19 -3.91
C TYR A 154 4.97 -16.53 -5.04
N GLY A 155 4.83 -15.21 -5.22
CA GLY A 155 5.58 -14.46 -6.23
C GLY A 155 7.09 -14.59 -6.04
N LEU A 156 7.59 -14.49 -4.81
CA LEU A 156 9.02 -14.62 -4.51
C LEU A 156 9.55 -16.05 -4.73
N ARG A 157 8.75 -17.08 -4.47
CA ARG A 157 9.12 -18.49 -4.76
C ARG A 157 9.31 -18.74 -6.24
N LEU A 158 8.41 -18.22 -7.08
CA LEU A 158 8.52 -18.36 -8.54
C LEU A 158 9.81 -17.75 -9.12
N TYR A 159 10.43 -16.83 -8.38
CA TYR A 159 11.69 -16.19 -8.78
C TYR A 159 12.93 -16.87 -8.20
N GLY A 160 12.79 -17.57 -7.07
CA GLY A 160 13.88 -18.26 -6.41
C GLY A 160 14.18 -19.67 -6.96
N GLU A 161 13.29 -20.20 -7.82
CA GLU A 161 13.48 -21.44 -8.57
C GLU A 161 14.04 -21.19 -9.97
#